data_9c9b2e6b8a608e67aeca1b4c6fdd3b8d
#
_entry.id   9c9b2e6b8a608e67aeca1b4c6fdd3b8d
#
_cell.length_a   1.000
_cell.length_b   1.000
_cell.length_c   1.000
_cell.angle_alpha   90.00
_cell.angle_beta   90.00
_cell.angle_gamma   90.00
#
_symmetry.space_group_name_H-M   'P 1'
#
loop_
_entity.id
_entity.type
_entity.pdbx_description
1 polymer ?
#
loop_
_entity_poly.entity_id
_entity_poly.type
_entity_poly.pdbx_seq_one_letter_code
_entity_poly.pdbx_strand_id
1 'polypeptide(L)'
;MPPFVSTVVGSYPRNTAVEDTMKKPSLTRREIDELIKWAARDQADLGLDVITDGEGYRENMYYFYQKRLDGITFEGMVKQSFGTAGFGIECARVIGEIKNSRFELARNWKLARETAPARCRVKQTVTGPHVLTRFSVNQRPDLYPNERALCRAYARVLAEEIREVIAAGCDYIQFDEPMWTESPEDSLWSAQILNELIDSLPRVKFSLHVCGGNPRRKRVYFTKYTDLVPAFRAVKIDEVSLEHCTLGYDLMELWKRWDFKGELALGVIDQRSDTIESVDVIRERLKPALAYFSSDRLLLTSECGFGHVPLNITHEKLRVLVEACCELRSLRRDKQA
;
A
#
# COMPACT_ATOMS: atom_id res chain seq x y z
N MET A 1 19.75 -5.30 1.28
CA MET A 1 19.64 -3.96 0.63
C MET A 1 20.55 -2.97 1.36
N PRO A 2 20.91 -1.82 0.76
CA PRO A 2 21.66 -0.78 1.47
C PRO A 2 20.82 -0.19 2.61
N PRO A 3 21.42 0.55 3.57
CA PRO A 3 20.66 1.34 4.54
C PRO A 3 19.84 2.44 3.84
N PHE A 4 18.80 2.94 4.48
CA PHE A 4 17.92 3.99 3.94
C PHE A 4 17.42 3.68 2.53
N VAL A 5 16.69 2.58 2.38
CA VAL A 5 16.11 2.14 1.10
C VAL A 5 15.07 3.15 0.62
N SER A 6 15.14 3.57 -0.64
CA SER A 6 14.11 4.41 -1.26
C SER A 6 12.99 3.55 -1.87
N THR A 7 11.74 3.90 -1.60
CA THR A 7 10.58 3.16 -2.10
C THR A 7 9.36 4.07 -2.32
N VAL A 8 8.34 3.54 -2.95
CA VAL A 8 6.98 4.13 -3.04
C VAL A 8 5.99 3.24 -2.29
N VAL A 9 4.84 3.80 -1.90
CA VAL A 9 3.79 3.02 -1.23
C VAL A 9 3.19 1.99 -2.19
N GLY A 10 2.67 2.42 -3.33
CA GLY A 10 2.04 1.51 -4.30
C GLY A 10 1.71 2.24 -5.60
N SER A 11 0.57 2.93 -5.62
CA SER A 11 0.06 3.60 -6.81
C SER A 11 0.99 4.70 -7.31
N TYR A 12 1.18 4.73 -8.62
CA TYR A 12 2.03 5.67 -9.35
C TYR A 12 1.18 6.53 -10.28
N PRO A 13 1.57 7.78 -10.61
CA PRO A 13 0.81 8.62 -11.52
C PRO A 13 0.63 7.92 -12.86
N ARG A 14 -0.45 8.27 -13.55
CA ARG A 14 -0.66 7.80 -14.90
C ARG A 14 -0.01 8.77 -15.89
N ASN A 15 0.63 8.25 -16.90
CA ASN A 15 1.10 9.03 -18.03
C ASN A 15 -0.11 9.67 -18.76
N THR A 16 0.00 10.91 -19.21
CA THR A 16 -1.07 11.64 -19.92
C THR A 16 -1.60 10.91 -21.16
N ALA A 17 -0.74 10.17 -21.88
CA ALA A 17 -1.17 9.28 -22.97
C ALA A 17 -2.11 8.15 -22.49
N VAL A 18 -2.14 7.90 -21.19
CA VAL A 18 -2.94 6.86 -20.54
C VAL A 18 -4.17 7.44 -19.83
N GLU A 19 -4.20 8.73 -19.48
CA GLU A 19 -5.37 9.36 -18.87
C GLU A 19 -6.61 9.22 -19.76
N ASP A 20 -6.45 9.26 -21.08
CA ASP A 20 -7.54 9.02 -22.02
C ASP A 20 -8.00 7.56 -22.02
N THR A 21 -7.14 6.60 -21.68
CA THR A 21 -7.53 5.18 -21.54
C THR A 21 -8.39 4.93 -20.30
N MET A 22 -8.22 5.73 -19.22
CA MET A 22 -9.01 5.59 -18.00
C MET A 22 -10.46 6.09 -18.12
N LYS A 23 -10.77 6.85 -19.16
CA LYS A 23 -12.15 7.20 -19.53
C LYS A 23 -12.88 6.02 -20.18
N LYS A 24 -12.15 4.97 -20.56
CA LYS A 24 -12.73 3.75 -21.12
C LYS A 24 -13.36 2.88 -20.03
N PRO A 25 -14.44 2.16 -20.33
CA PRO A 25 -15.08 1.26 -19.37
C PRO A 25 -14.19 0.06 -18.98
N SER A 26 -13.20 -0.28 -19.80
CA SER A 26 -12.19 -1.32 -19.53
C SER A 26 -10.92 -1.07 -20.32
N LEU A 27 -9.78 -1.50 -19.76
CA LEU A 27 -8.49 -1.51 -20.42
C LEU A 27 -8.29 -2.83 -21.16
N THR A 28 -7.68 -2.78 -22.35
CA THR A 28 -7.19 -3.95 -23.04
C THR A 28 -5.93 -4.49 -22.34
N ARG A 29 -5.62 -5.77 -22.54
CA ARG A 29 -4.40 -6.40 -22.02
C ARG A 29 -3.14 -5.63 -22.43
N ARG A 30 -3.05 -5.17 -23.68
CA ARG A 30 -1.93 -4.38 -24.17
C ARG A 30 -1.77 -3.06 -23.42
N GLU A 31 -2.87 -2.35 -23.14
CA GLU A 31 -2.83 -1.10 -22.38
C GLU A 31 -2.37 -1.34 -20.94
N ILE A 32 -2.82 -2.42 -20.30
CA ILE A 32 -2.35 -2.84 -18.97
C ILE A 32 -0.84 -3.10 -18.98
N ASP A 33 -0.35 -3.82 -19.98
CA ASP A 33 1.07 -4.14 -20.12
C ASP A 33 1.93 -2.88 -20.31
N GLU A 34 1.48 -1.96 -21.13
CA GLU A 34 2.17 -0.68 -21.38
C GLU A 34 2.22 0.18 -20.10
N LEU A 35 1.15 0.21 -19.30
CA LEU A 35 1.11 0.89 -18.01
C LEU A 35 2.12 0.33 -17.02
N ILE A 36 2.14 -0.99 -16.85
CA ILE A 36 3.04 -1.67 -15.92
C ILE A 36 4.50 -1.44 -16.33
N LYS A 37 4.81 -1.66 -17.61
CA LYS A 37 6.17 -1.45 -18.13
C LYS A 37 6.65 -0.02 -17.97
N TRP A 38 5.76 0.93 -18.27
CA TRP A 38 6.08 2.33 -18.13
C TRP A 38 6.36 2.68 -16.65
N ALA A 39 5.45 2.34 -15.75
CA ALA A 39 5.61 2.65 -14.32
C ALA A 39 6.86 2.00 -13.72
N ALA A 40 7.16 0.74 -14.07
CA ALA A 40 8.34 0.05 -13.57
C ALA A 40 9.65 0.69 -14.06
N ARG A 41 9.72 1.10 -15.35
CA ARG A 41 10.88 1.80 -15.89
C ARG A 41 11.07 3.17 -15.26
N ASP A 42 10.01 3.98 -15.25
CA ASP A 42 10.05 5.35 -14.77
C ASP A 42 10.51 5.42 -13.30
N GLN A 43 9.96 4.58 -12.43
CA GLN A 43 10.40 4.45 -11.04
C GLN A 43 11.88 4.02 -10.94
N ALA A 44 12.30 3.07 -11.76
CA ALA A 44 13.69 2.61 -11.79
C ALA A 44 14.64 3.70 -12.30
N ASP A 45 14.27 4.44 -13.35
CA ASP A 45 15.08 5.51 -13.93
C ASP A 45 15.24 6.70 -12.96
N LEU A 46 14.26 6.94 -12.08
CA LEU A 46 14.37 7.88 -10.98
C LEU A 46 15.35 7.41 -9.88
N GLY A 47 15.79 6.15 -9.89
CA GLY A 47 16.80 5.62 -8.97
C GLY A 47 16.23 4.95 -7.71
N LEU A 48 14.95 4.63 -7.66
CA LEU A 48 14.34 3.92 -6.54
C LEU A 48 14.94 2.51 -6.36
N ASP A 49 15.13 2.10 -5.11
CA ASP A 49 15.62 0.76 -4.76
C ASP A 49 14.50 -0.29 -4.80
N VAL A 50 13.30 0.08 -4.33
CA VAL A 50 12.10 -0.78 -4.34
C VAL A 50 11.00 -0.07 -5.10
N ILE A 51 10.44 -0.76 -6.08
CA ILE A 51 9.40 -0.26 -6.99
C ILE A 51 8.15 -1.15 -6.94
N THR A 52 7.08 -0.71 -7.61
CA THR A 52 5.84 -1.46 -7.80
C THR A 52 5.46 -1.54 -9.27
N ASP A 53 4.39 -2.27 -9.59
CA ASP A 53 3.76 -2.27 -10.92
C ASP A 53 3.02 -0.95 -11.25
N GLY A 54 2.99 -0.02 -10.29
CA GLY A 54 2.38 1.31 -10.39
C GLY A 54 0.86 1.33 -10.25
N GLU A 55 0.17 0.19 -10.23
CA GLU A 55 -1.29 0.04 -10.05
C GLU A 55 -2.15 0.82 -11.07
N GLY A 56 -1.54 1.37 -12.11
CA GLY A 56 -2.21 2.25 -13.08
C GLY A 56 -3.39 1.61 -13.81
N TYR A 57 -3.45 0.29 -13.83
CA TYR A 57 -4.53 -0.50 -14.44
C TYR A 57 -5.71 -0.76 -13.48
N ARG A 58 -5.58 -0.46 -12.19
CA ARG A 58 -6.64 -0.65 -11.19
C ARG A 58 -7.61 0.53 -11.24
N GLU A 59 -8.91 0.25 -11.29
CA GLU A 59 -9.97 1.29 -11.25
C GLU A 59 -9.89 2.09 -9.94
N ASN A 60 -9.74 1.38 -8.85
CA ASN A 60 -9.33 1.83 -7.53
C ASN A 60 -8.93 0.61 -6.70
N MET A 61 -8.53 0.82 -5.44
CA MET A 61 -8.01 -0.24 -4.59
C MET A 61 -9.02 -1.33 -4.23
N TYR A 62 -10.35 -1.10 -4.30
CA TYR A 62 -11.38 -2.09 -3.95
C TYR A 62 -12.16 -2.60 -5.16
N TYR A 63 -12.60 -1.75 -6.11
CA TYR A 63 -13.36 -2.19 -7.30
C TYR A 63 -12.54 -3.12 -8.19
N PHE A 64 -11.23 -2.91 -8.27
CA PHE A 64 -10.33 -3.80 -9.01
C PHE A 64 -10.51 -5.25 -8.58
N TYR A 65 -10.52 -5.51 -7.28
CA TYR A 65 -10.70 -6.85 -6.73
C TYR A 65 -12.16 -7.31 -6.86
N GLN A 66 -13.11 -6.49 -6.44
CA GLN A 66 -14.52 -6.84 -6.39
C GLN A 66 -15.11 -7.21 -7.77
N LYS A 67 -14.71 -6.51 -8.84
CA LYS A 67 -15.14 -6.81 -10.22
C LYS A 67 -14.59 -8.15 -10.76
N ARG A 68 -13.57 -8.69 -10.13
CA ARG A 68 -12.86 -9.89 -10.55
C ARG A 68 -13.09 -11.10 -9.64
N LEU A 69 -14.19 -11.05 -8.89
CA LEU A 69 -14.67 -12.13 -8.01
C LEU A 69 -16.09 -12.51 -8.37
N ASP A 70 -16.39 -13.81 -8.24
CA ASP A 70 -17.78 -14.26 -8.24
C ASP A 70 -18.44 -13.91 -6.89
N GLY A 71 -19.77 -13.86 -6.87
CA GLY A 71 -20.54 -13.55 -5.66
C GLY A 71 -20.71 -12.06 -5.37
N ILE A 72 -20.18 -11.17 -6.22
CA ILE A 72 -20.25 -9.71 -6.08
C ILE A 72 -20.99 -9.10 -7.28
N THR A 73 -21.83 -8.10 -7.03
CA THR A 73 -22.50 -7.33 -8.08
C THR A 73 -22.33 -5.83 -7.86
N PHE A 74 -22.23 -5.11 -8.98
CA PHE A 74 -22.24 -3.65 -9.06
C PHE A 74 -23.61 -3.09 -9.44
N GLU A 75 -24.56 -3.95 -9.76
CA GLU A 75 -25.94 -3.55 -9.97
C GLU A 75 -26.56 -3.15 -8.62
N GLY A 76 -27.17 -1.97 -8.58
CA GLY A 76 -27.81 -1.45 -7.38
C GLY A 76 -26.82 -1.26 -6.21
N MET A 77 -25.61 -0.72 -6.49
CA MET A 77 -24.64 -0.34 -5.46
C MET A 77 -25.29 0.53 -4.37
N VAL A 78 -24.76 0.46 -3.18
CA VAL A 78 -25.28 1.16 -2.01
C VAL A 78 -24.28 2.21 -1.54
N LYS A 79 -24.73 3.46 -1.43
CA LYS A 79 -23.88 4.54 -0.92
C LYS A 79 -23.68 4.37 0.58
N GLN A 80 -22.44 4.26 1.00
CA GLN A 80 -22.00 4.26 2.40
C GLN A 80 -21.12 5.49 2.66
N SER A 81 -21.16 5.98 3.90
CA SER A 81 -20.34 7.12 4.33
C SER A 81 -19.24 6.65 5.27
N PHE A 82 -18.01 7.14 5.05
CA PHE A 82 -16.82 6.78 5.80
C PHE A 82 -16.13 8.02 6.37
N GLY A 83 -15.50 7.84 7.54
CA GLY A 83 -14.80 8.89 8.25
C GLY A 83 -15.72 9.98 8.79
N THR A 84 -15.15 10.87 9.59
CA THR A 84 -15.87 11.96 10.25
C THR A 84 -16.40 13.03 9.28
N ALA A 85 -15.80 13.15 8.10
CA ALA A 85 -16.23 14.06 7.04
C ALA A 85 -17.35 13.48 6.14
N GLY A 86 -17.83 12.25 6.40
CA GLY A 86 -18.89 11.62 5.62
C GLY A 86 -18.49 11.36 4.17
N PHE A 87 -17.26 10.88 3.92
CA PHE A 87 -16.81 10.55 2.58
C PHE A 87 -17.68 9.42 2.00
N GLY A 88 -18.52 9.74 1.04
CA GLY A 88 -19.48 8.80 0.45
C GLY A 88 -18.87 7.97 -0.67
N ILE A 89 -19.06 6.65 -0.60
CA ILE A 89 -18.62 5.69 -1.62
C ILE A 89 -19.78 4.79 -2.00
N GLU A 90 -19.94 4.54 -3.28
CA GLU A 90 -20.83 3.50 -3.80
C GLU A 90 -20.19 2.13 -3.59
N CYS A 91 -20.78 1.31 -2.71
CA CYS A 91 -20.26 -0.01 -2.35
C CYS A 91 -20.94 -1.11 -3.16
N ALA A 92 -20.14 -2.06 -3.65
CA ALA A 92 -20.66 -3.26 -4.32
C ALA A 92 -21.40 -4.17 -3.32
N ARG A 93 -22.30 -5.00 -3.82
CA ARG A 93 -23.15 -5.90 -3.03
C ARG A 93 -22.62 -7.32 -3.12
N VAL A 94 -22.47 -7.98 -1.97
CA VAL A 94 -22.18 -9.40 -1.89
C VAL A 94 -23.50 -10.16 -1.95
N ILE A 95 -23.72 -10.88 -3.05
CA ILE A 95 -24.97 -11.59 -3.34
C ILE A 95 -24.81 -13.12 -3.41
N GLY A 96 -23.59 -13.61 -3.24
CA GLY A 96 -23.26 -15.03 -3.33
C GLY A 96 -21.95 -15.37 -2.65
N GLU A 97 -21.46 -16.60 -2.89
CA GLU A 97 -20.17 -17.04 -2.39
C GLU A 97 -19.03 -16.31 -3.11
N ILE A 98 -18.12 -15.70 -2.35
CA ILE A 98 -16.93 -15.03 -2.86
C ILE A 98 -15.90 -16.10 -3.23
N LYS A 99 -15.56 -16.20 -4.52
CA LYS A 99 -14.64 -17.20 -5.09
C LYS A 99 -14.15 -16.81 -6.48
N ASN A 100 -13.30 -17.67 -7.07
CA ASN A 100 -12.82 -17.58 -8.44
C ASN A 100 -12.20 -16.23 -8.77
N SER A 101 -11.11 -15.87 -8.10
CA SER A 101 -10.34 -14.65 -8.37
C SER A 101 -9.75 -14.65 -9.78
N ARG A 102 -9.75 -13.48 -10.41
CA ARG A 102 -9.19 -13.24 -11.74
C ARG A 102 -8.36 -11.95 -11.75
N PHE A 103 -7.52 -11.77 -10.71
CA PHE A 103 -6.76 -10.53 -10.53
C PHE A 103 -5.54 -10.45 -11.44
N GLU A 104 -5.00 -11.61 -11.83
CA GLU A 104 -3.78 -11.72 -12.63
C GLU A 104 -2.54 -11.04 -11.98
N LEU A 105 -2.48 -10.99 -10.65
CA LEU A 105 -1.41 -10.30 -9.93
C LEU A 105 -0.03 -10.90 -10.22
N ALA A 106 0.07 -12.23 -10.31
CA ALA A 106 1.31 -12.94 -10.62
C ALA A 106 1.88 -12.53 -11.99
N ARG A 107 1.00 -12.45 -12.99
CA ARG A 107 1.37 -12.01 -14.34
C ARG A 107 1.85 -10.56 -14.34
N ASN A 108 1.11 -9.68 -13.67
CA ASN A 108 1.40 -8.25 -13.64
C ASN A 108 2.71 -7.97 -12.89
N TRP A 109 2.92 -8.64 -11.75
CA TRP A 109 4.19 -8.57 -11.02
C TRP A 109 5.37 -9.07 -11.87
N LYS A 110 5.22 -10.21 -12.53
CA LYS A 110 6.28 -10.78 -13.41
C LYS A 110 6.67 -9.79 -14.50
N LEU A 111 5.69 -9.16 -15.13
CA LEU A 111 5.93 -8.14 -16.16
C LEU A 111 6.70 -6.93 -15.62
N ALA A 112 6.33 -6.44 -14.43
CA ALA A 112 7.07 -5.37 -13.75
C ALA A 112 8.50 -5.81 -13.41
N ARG A 113 8.69 -7.05 -12.89
CA ARG A 113 10.01 -7.61 -12.55
C ARG A 113 10.91 -7.77 -13.79
N GLU A 114 10.38 -8.28 -14.89
CA GLU A 114 11.11 -8.45 -16.15
C GLU A 114 11.50 -7.11 -16.79
N THR A 115 10.70 -6.07 -16.52
CA THR A 115 10.95 -4.71 -17.02
C THR A 115 11.98 -3.96 -16.20
N ALA A 116 11.97 -4.15 -14.90
CA ALA A 116 12.84 -3.46 -13.95
C ALA A 116 14.28 -4.00 -14.01
N PRO A 117 15.31 -3.13 -13.86
CA PRO A 117 16.71 -3.58 -13.79
C PRO A 117 16.94 -4.46 -12.53
N ALA A 118 17.96 -5.31 -12.58
CA ALA A 118 18.28 -6.26 -11.51
C ALA A 118 18.53 -5.59 -10.15
N ARG A 119 19.02 -4.33 -10.14
CA ARG A 119 19.25 -3.55 -8.90
C ARG A 119 17.96 -3.20 -8.13
N CYS A 120 16.82 -3.14 -8.81
CA CYS A 120 15.55 -2.83 -8.18
C CYS A 120 14.87 -4.10 -7.66
N ARG A 121 14.32 -4.04 -6.46
CA ARG A 121 13.38 -5.04 -5.97
C ARG A 121 11.95 -4.61 -6.35
N VAL A 122 11.11 -5.54 -6.74
CA VAL A 122 9.70 -5.25 -7.08
C VAL A 122 8.81 -5.85 -5.99
N LYS A 123 8.10 -5.01 -5.25
CA LYS A 123 7.09 -5.46 -4.30
C LYS A 123 5.71 -5.54 -4.96
N GLN A 124 4.89 -6.50 -4.55
CA GLN A 124 3.49 -6.59 -4.92
C GLN A 124 2.62 -5.97 -3.84
N THR A 125 1.82 -4.98 -4.20
CA THR A 125 0.80 -4.39 -3.32
C THR A 125 -0.52 -5.13 -3.48
N VAL A 126 -1.18 -5.41 -2.35
CA VAL A 126 -2.46 -6.11 -2.29
C VAL A 126 -3.38 -5.35 -1.34
N THR A 127 -4.57 -5.01 -1.79
CA THR A 127 -5.59 -4.47 -0.89
C THR A 127 -5.95 -5.51 0.16
N GLY A 128 -5.91 -5.10 1.43
CA GLY A 128 -6.18 -5.99 2.54
C GLY A 128 -7.65 -6.44 2.61
N PRO A 129 -7.91 -7.60 3.24
CA PRO A 129 -9.24 -8.17 3.29
C PRO A 129 -10.24 -7.32 4.08
N HIS A 130 -9.80 -6.54 5.06
CA HIS A 130 -10.68 -5.65 5.81
C HIS A 130 -11.16 -4.48 4.94
N VAL A 131 -10.29 -3.90 4.11
CA VAL A 131 -10.70 -2.87 3.13
C VAL A 131 -11.79 -3.39 2.21
N LEU A 132 -11.62 -4.60 1.64
CA LEU A 132 -12.63 -5.19 0.75
C LEU A 132 -13.95 -5.44 1.48
N THR A 133 -13.89 -5.83 2.75
CA THR A 133 -15.08 -6.02 3.60
C THR A 133 -15.81 -4.70 3.82
N ARG A 134 -15.10 -3.65 4.23
CA ARG A 134 -15.69 -2.34 4.53
C ARG A 134 -16.34 -1.69 3.30
N PHE A 135 -15.76 -1.89 2.10
CA PHE A 135 -16.32 -1.39 0.83
C PHE A 135 -17.28 -2.37 0.16
N SER A 136 -17.92 -3.26 0.96
CA SER A 136 -18.93 -4.21 0.49
C SER A 136 -20.19 -4.12 1.35
N VAL A 137 -21.34 -4.31 0.72
CA VAL A 137 -22.63 -4.47 1.41
C VAL A 137 -23.01 -5.95 1.41
N ASN A 138 -22.94 -6.58 2.57
CA ASN A 138 -23.28 -8.00 2.70
C ASN A 138 -24.80 -8.23 2.63
N GLN A 139 -25.27 -8.92 1.60
CA GLN A 139 -26.66 -9.35 1.41
C GLN A 139 -26.85 -10.87 1.59
N ARG A 140 -25.81 -11.54 2.08
CA ARG A 140 -25.82 -12.98 2.34
C ARG A 140 -25.44 -13.29 3.79
N PRO A 141 -26.29 -12.86 4.76
CA PRO A 141 -26.03 -13.16 6.17
C PRO A 141 -26.08 -14.66 6.48
N ASP A 142 -26.70 -15.46 5.60
CA ASP A 142 -26.67 -16.92 5.63
C ASP A 142 -25.27 -17.50 5.35
N LEU A 143 -24.50 -16.89 4.48
CA LEU A 143 -23.10 -17.26 4.17
C LEU A 143 -22.10 -16.53 5.08
N TYR A 144 -22.35 -15.27 5.36
CA TYR A 144 -21.45 -14.38 6.09
C TYR A 144 -22.23 -13.71 7.24
N PRO A 145 -22.37 -14.38 8.39
CA PRO A 145 -23.22 -13.90 9.51
C PRO A 145 -22.70 -12.61 10.17
N ASN A 146 -21.45 -12.23 9.91
CA ASN A 146 -20.82 -11.01 10.42
C ASN A 146 -19.67 -10.56 9.50
N GLU A 147 -19.12 -9.37 9.76
CA GLU A 147 -18.01 -8.80 8.97
C GLU A 147 -16.74 -9.67 9.03
N ARG A 148 -16.45 -10.33 10.15
CA ARG A 148 -15.28 -11.23 10.28
C ARG A 148 -15.40 -12.44 9.36
N ALA A 149 -16.60 -12.98 9.19
CA ALA A 149 -16.83 -14.10 8.26
C ALA A 149 -16.63 -13.65 6.80
N LEU A 150 -17.12 -12.47 6.44
CA LEU A 150 -16.92 -11.86 5.12
C LEU A 150 -15.44 -11.55 4.87
N CYS A 151 -14.74 -10.99 5.87
CA CYS A 151 -13.31 -10.69 5.79
C CYS A 151 -12.46 -11.95 5.56
N ARG A 152 -12.79 -13.07 6.22
CA ARG A 152 -12.12 -14.37 5.97
C ARG A 152 -12.40 -14.90 4.56
N ALA A 153 -13.58 -14.65 4.00
CA ALA A 153 -13.86 -15.03 2.61
C ALA A 153 -12.97 -14.24 1.63
N TYR A 154 -12.81 -12.94 1.83
CA TYR A 154 -11.84 -12.15 1.06
C TYR A 154 -10.40 -12.61 1.28
N ALA A 155 -10.00 -12.84 2.54
CA ALA A 155 -8.66 -13.32 2.86
C ALA A 155 -8.31 -14.63 2.13
N ARG A 156 -9.27 -15.56 2.01
CA ARG A 156 -9.09 -16.85 1.32
C ARG A 156 -8.78 -16.65 -0.17
N VAL A 157 -9.57 -15.85 -0.89
CA VAL A 157 -9.35 -15.62 -2.34
C VAL A 157 -8.10 -14.79 -2.59
N LEU A 158 -7.74 -13.87 -1.70
CA LEU A 158 -6.48 -13.15 -1.78
C LEU A 158 -5.29 -14.08 -1.57
N ALA A 159 -5.39 -15.04 -0.63
CA ALA A 159 -4.32 -16.01 -0.39
C ALA A 159 -4.04 -16.90 -1.61
N GLU A 160 -5.06 -17.27 -2.38
CA GLU A 160 -4.90 -18.04 -3.63
C GLU A 160 -4.02 -17.25 -4.63
N GLU A 161 -4.38 -16.01 -4.93
CA GLU A 161 -3.62 -15.14 -5.85
C GLU A 161 -2.20 -14.82 -5.34
N ILE A 162 -2.05 -14.58 -4.03
CA ILE A 162 -0.74 -14.28 -3.45
C ILE A 162 0.18 -15.50 -3.55
N ARG A 163 -0.33 -16.73 -3.40
CA ARG A 163 0.48 -17.94 -3.63
C ARG A 163 1.02 -17.99 -5.06
N GLU A 164 0.20 -17.63 -6.05
CA GLU A 164 0.64 -17.55 -7.45
C GLU A 164 1.71 -16.48 -7.66
N VAL A 165 1.56 -15.30 -7.02
CA VAL A 165 2.55 -14.22 -7.03
C VAL A 165 3.88 -14.69 -6.44
N ILE A 166 3.84 -15.37 -5.29
CA ILE A 166 5.04 -15.93 -4.64
C ILE A 166 5.66 -17.04 -5.50
N ALA A 167 4.85 -17.92 -6.09
CA ALA A 167 5.31 -18.96 -7.00
C ALA A 167 5.95 -18.40 -8.28
N ALA A 168 5.54 -17.21 -8.71
CA ALA A 168 6.16 -16.48 -9.82
C ALA A 168 7.52 -15.85 -9.45
N GLY A 169 7.93 -15.92 -8.18
CA GLY A 169 9.22 -15.44 -7.66
C GLY A 169 9.17 -14.15 -6.85
N CYS A 170 7.99 -13.63 -6.53
CA CYS A 170 7.86 -12.47 -5.68
C CYS A 170 8.22 -12.82 -4.22
N ASP A 171 9.14 -12.06 -3.65
CA ASP A 171 9.62 -12.24 -2.29
C ASP A 171 9.17 -11.11 -1.34
N TYR A 172 8.31 -10.18 -1.82
CA TYR A 172 7.91 -8.99 -1.06
C TYR A 172 6.45 -8.61 -1.36
N ILE A 173 5.58 -8.85 -0.38
CA ILE A 173 4.14 -8.56 -0.44
C ILE A 173 3.82 -7.43 0.54
N GLN A 174 3.08 -6.42 0.09
CA GLN A 174 2.54 -5.35 0.94
C GLN A 174 1.01 -5.45 0.98
N PHE A 175 0.45 -5.48 2.19
CA PHE A 175 -0.99 -5.34 2.41
C PHE A 175 -1.34 -3.89 2.70
N ASP A 176 -2.38 -3.36 2.05
CA ASP A 176 -2.87 -2.00 2.28
C ASP A 176 -4.16 -2.05 3.10
N GLU A 177 -4.11 -1.55 4.35
CA GLU A 177 -5.21 -1.58 5.32
C GLU A 177 -5.53 -0.19 5.91
N PRO A 178 -5.86 0.83 5.07
CA PRO A 178 -6.22 2.15 5.58
C PRO A 178 -7.50 2.14 6.43
N MET A 179 -8.34 1.11 6.31
CA MET A 179 -9.57 1.01 7.10
C MET A 179 -9.32 0.75 8.58
N TRP A 180 -8.10 0.40 9.00
CA TRP A 180 -7.74 0.36 10.42
C TRP A 180 -7.80 1.76 11.07
N THR A 181 -7.56 2.81 10.29
CA THR A 181 -7.71 4.21 10.78
C THR A 181 -9.14 4.73 10.65
N GLU A 182 -9.99 4.08 9.89
CA GLU A 182 -11.43 4.41 9.83
C GLU A 182 -12.20 3.73 10.96
N SER A 183 -11.90 2.46 11.24
CA SER A 183 -12.55 1.62 12.24
C SER A 183 -11.51 1.01 13.18
N PRO A 184 -10.93 1.79 14.12
CA PRO A 184 -9.86 1.31 14.99
C PRO A 184 -10.30 0.15 15.90
N GLU A 185 -11.58 0.09 16.26
CA GLU A 185 -12.19 -1.00 17.04
C GLU A 185 -12.14 -2.35 16.32
N ASP A 186 -12.10 -2.34 14.99
CA ASP A 186 -12.05 -3.55 14.17
C ASP A 186 -10.60 -3.98 13.87
N SER A 187 -9.63 -3.10 14.08
CA SER A 187 -8.24 -3.32 13.68
C SER A 187 -7.61 -4.59 14.28
N LEU A 188 -7.93 -4.91 15.54
CA LEU A 188 -7.37 -6.09 16.21
C LEU A 188 -7.83 -7.40 15.59
N TRP A 189 -9.13 -7.57 15.34
CA TRP A 189 -9.62 -8.79 14.71
C TRP A 189 -9.23 -8.86 13.23
N SER A 190 -9.13 -7.70 12.57
CA SER A 190 -8.61 -7.62 11.20
C SER A 190 -7.15 -8.09 11.12
N ALA A 191 -6.29 -7.66 12.07
CA ALA A 191 -4.92 -8.14 12.20
C ALA A 191 -4.85 -9.66 12.41
N GLN A 192 -5.77 -10.24 13.19
CA GLN A 192 -5.85 -11.68 13.39
C GLN A 192 -6.21 -12.42 12.10
N ILE A 193 -7.17 -11.92 11.32
CA ILE A 193 -7.52 -12.51 10.01
C ILE A 193 -6.38 -12.34 9.00
N LEU A 194 -5.70 -11.21 9.02
CA LEU A 194 -4.51 -11.01 8.18
C LEU A 194 -3.40 -12.02 8.56
N ASN A 195 -3.24 -12.35 9.85
CA ASN A 195 -2.33 -13.39 10.28
C ASN A 195 -2.75 -14.80 9.78
N GLU A 196 -4.05 -15.12 9.83
CA GLU A 196 -4.57 -16.38 9.25
C GLU A 196 -4.20 -16.49 7.76
N LEU A 197 -4.29 -15.38 7.03
CA LEU A 197 -3.89 -15.29 5.62
C LEU A 197 -2.37 -15.49 5.48
N ILE A 198 -1.55 -14.73 6.21
CA ILE A 198 -0.08 -14.80 6.18
C ILE A 198 0.42 -16.19 6.52
N ASP A 199 -0.12 -16.81 7.58
CA ASP A 199 0.26 -18.16 8.01
C ASP A 199 -0.07 -19.24 6.96
N SER A 200 -1.00 -18.97 6.04
CA SER A 200 -1.36 -19.87 4.93
C SER A 200 -0.43 -19.76 3.71
N LEU A 201 0.49 -18.80 3.70
CA LEU A 201 1.37 -18.48 2.57
C LEU A 201 2.79 -19.01 2.77
N PRO A 202 3.54 -19.28 1.69
CA PRO A 202 4.99 -19.45 1.79
C PRO A 202 5.65 -18.21 2.40
N ARG A 203 6.72 -18.42 3.18
CA ARG A 203 7.42 -17.34 3.88
C ARG A 203 8.17 -16.42 2.89
N VAL A 204 7.74 -15.19 2.84
CA VAL A 204 8.40 -14.07 2.13
C VAL A 204 8.38 -12.85 3.04
N LYS A 205 8.90 -11.70 2.59
CA LYS A 205 8.76 -10.44 3.33
C LYS A 205 7.31 -9.94 3.22
N PHE A 206 6.65 -9.78 4.37
CA PHE A 206 5.32 -9.18 4.48
C PHE A 206 5.40 -7.78 5.06
N SER A 207 4.80 -6.82 4.36
CA SER A 207 4.67 -5.43 4.76
C SER A 207 3.21 -5.06 4.97
N LEU A 208 2.95 -4.13 5.87
CA LEU A 208 1.64 -3.55 6.11
C LEU A 208 1.70 -2.04 5.91
N HIS A 209 0.88 -1.50 5.01
CA HIS A 209 0.68 -0.06 4.88
C HIS A 209 -0.62 0.37 5.53
N VAL A 210 -0.53 1.31 6.48
CA VAL A 210 -1.67 1.93 7.15
C VAL A 210 -1.56 3.44 7.02
N CYS A 211 -2.54 4.07 6.38
CA CYS A 211 -2.62 5.52 6.22
C CYS A 211 -3.98 6.06 6.66
N GLY A 212 -4.13 7.38 6.69
CA GLY A 212 -5.38 8.04 7.03
C GLY A 212 -6.41 8.10 5.90
N GLY A 213 -6.27 7.24 4.86
CA GLY A 213 -7.08 7.31 3.65
C GLY A 213 -6.88 8.65 2.93
N ASN A 214 -6.35 8.65 1.72
CA ASN A 214 -5.99 9.88 1.00
C ASN A 214 -6.63 9.98 -0.39
N PRO A 215 -7.97 9.75 -0.55
CA PRO A 215 -8.61 9.88 -1.84
C PRO A 215 -8.45 11.31 -2.35
N ARG A 216 -8.07 11.44 -3.63
CA ARG A 216 -7.83 12.74 -4.27
C ARG A 216 -6.92 13.67 -3.44
N ARG A 217 -5.89 13.10 -2.81
CA ARG A 217 -4.89 13.81 -2.00
C ARG A 217 -5.47 14.50 -0.75
N LYS A 218 -6.58 14.00 -0.21
CA LYS A 218 -7.19 14.53 1.02
C LYS A 218 -7.29 13.43 2.05
N ARG A 219 -6.74 13.65 3.24
CA ARG A 219 -6.88 12.74 4.37
C ARG A 219 -8.34 12.72 4.84
N VAL A 220 -8.90 11.54 5.05
CA VAL A 220 -10.30 11.37 5.45
C VAL A 220 -10.47 10.66 6.80
N TYR A 221 -9.45 9.95 7.29
CA TYR A 221 -9.45 9.28 8.60
C TYR A 221 -8.41 9.92 9.52
N PHE A 222 -8.77 10.16 10.78
CA PHE A 222 -7.97 10.95 11.72
C PHE A 222 -7.62 10.20 12.99
N THR A 223 -7.83 8.89 13.06
CA THR A 223 -7.42 8.03 14.18
C THR A 223 -5.91 8.11 14.38
N LYS A 224 -5.48 8.16 15.62
CA LYS A 224 -4.07 8.13 15.99
C LYS A 224 -3.52 6.71 15.88
N TYR A 225 -2.30 6.55 15.42
CA TYR A 225 -1.66 5.24 15.38
C TYR A 225 -1.48 4.60 16.77
N THR A 226 -1.43 5.41 17.83
CA THR A 226 -1.41 4.92 19.22
C THR A 226 -2.67 4.14 19.60
N ASP A 227 -3.80 4.38 18.94
CA ASP A 227 -5.06 3.67 19.18
C ASP A 227 -5.04 2.28 18.48
N LEU A 228 -4.15 2.10 17.50
CA LEU A 228 -3.96 0.85 16.77
C LEU A 228 -2.89 -0.09 17.37
N VAL A 229 -2.27 0.30 18.49
CA VAL A 229 -1.19 -0.49 19.14
C VAL A 229 -1.58 -1.96 19.36
N PRO A 230 -2.81 -2.31 19.82
CA PRO A 230 -3.19 -3.72 19.95
C PRO A 230 -3.10 -4.51 18.63
N ALA A 231 -3.54 -3.91 17.52
CA ALA A 231 -3.47 -4.51 16.19
C ALA A 231 -2.03 -4.62 15.68
N PHE A 232 -1.25 -3.54 15.83
CA PHE A 232 0.17 -3.53 15.46
C PHE A 232 1.02 -4.54 16.22
N ARG A 233 0.70 -4.80 17.50
CA ARG A 233 1.38 -5.84 18.29
C ARG A 233 0.98 -7.25 17.87
N ALA A 234 -0.23 -7.42 17.35
CA ALA A 234 -0.78 -8.73 16.99
C ALA A 234 -0.37 -9.17 15.59
N VAL A 235 -0.16 -8.23 14.65
CA VAL A 235 0.06 -8.56 13.24
C VAL A 235 1.47 -9.11 12.99
N LYS A 236 1.56 -10.15 12.16
CA LYS A 236 2.82 -10.87 11.81
C LYS A 236 3.44 -10.29 10.53
N ILE A 237 4.08 -9.14 10.64
CA ILE A 237 4.72 -8.44 9.52
C ILE A 237 6.21 -8.21 9.75
N ASP A 238 6.96 -8.06 8.67
CA ASP A 238 8.38 -7.74 8.67
C ASP A 238 8.63 -6.25 8.52
N GLU A 239 7.69 -5.53 7.94
CA GLU A 239 7.76 -4.11 7.67
C GLU A 239 6.42 -3.43 7.89
N VAL A 240 6.45 -2.22 8.42
CA VAL A 240 5.29 -1.32 8.47
C VAL A 240 5.58 -0.04 7.70
N SER A 241 4.60 0.42 6.90
CA SER A 241 4.65 1.70 6.18
C SER A 241 3.59 2.64 6.74
N LEU A 242 4.03 3.78 7.28
CA LEU A 242 3.17 4.73 8.00
C LEU A 242 3.40 6.17 7.53
N GLU A 243 2.33 6.97 7.57
CA GLU A 243 2.42 8.42 7.44
C GLU A 243 3.21 9.01 8.61
N HIS A 244 4.07 9.99 8.35
CA HIS A 244 4.90 10.62 9.37
C HIS A 244 4.98 12.13 9.24
N CYS A 245 5.24 12.65 8.06
CA CYS A 245 5.59 14.07 7.90
C CYS A 245 4.44 15.03 8.24
N THR A 246 3.21 14.57 8.25
CA THR A 246 2.01 15.37 8.61
C THR A 246 1.40 14.99 9.95
N LEU A 247 1.75 13.82 10.50
CA LEU A 247 1.33 13.38 11.83
C LEU A 247 2.32 13.77 12.92
N GLY A 248 3.54 14.09 12.55
CA GLY A 248 4.57 14.58 13.46
C GLY A 248 4.90 13.61 14.58
N TYR A 249 4.83 14.11 15.81
CA TYR A 249 5.31 13.40 17.01
C TYR A 249 4.44 12.23 17.48
N ASP A 250 3.25 12.02 16.92
CA ASP A 250 2.37 10.89 17.29
C ASP A 250 3.05 9.53 17.07
N LEU A 251 3.93 9.43 16.06
CA LEU A 251 4.71 8.22 15.83
C LEU A 251 5.74 7.94 16.94
N MET A 252 6.29 8.97 17.57
CA MET A 252 7.24 8.77 18.68
C MET A 252 6.56 8.09 19.88
N GLU A 253 5.32 8.45 20.15
CA GLU A 253 4.54 7.80 21.18
C GLU A 253 4.14 6.37 20.80
N LEU A 254 3.90 6.11 19.50
CA LEU A 254 3.69 4.76 18.98
C LEU A 254 4.90 3.87 19.27
N TRP A 255 6.12 4.34 18.95
CA TRP A 255 7.34 3.53 19.12
C TRP A 255 7.67 3.25 20.59
N LYS A 256 7.29 4.09 21.51
CA LYS A 256 7.38 3.81 22.96
C LYS A 256 6.46 2.67 23.40
N ARG A 257 5.30 2.56 22.75
CA ARG A 257 4.28 1.56 23.09
C ARG A 257 4.43 0.27 22.30
N TRP A 258 5.06 0.31 21.11
CA TRP A 258 5.24 -0.82 20.23
C TRP A 258 6.71 -1.04 19.93
N ASP A 259 7.32 -2.00 20.62
CA ASP A 259 8.71 -2.42 20.40
C ASP A 259 8.82 -3.26 19.12
N PHE A 260 8.59 -2.62 17.96
CA PHE A 260 8.62 -3.28 16.66
C PHE A 260 10.06 -3.60 16.25
N LYS A 261 10.31 -4.86 15.92
CA LYS A 261 11.64 -5.35 15.53
C LYS A 261 11.86 -5.44 14.00
N GLY A 262 10.82 -5.22 13.23
CA GLY A 262 10.87 -5.19 11.76
C GLY A 262 11.39 -3.88 11.20
N GLU A 263 11.15 -3.66 9.92
CA GLU A 263 11.56 -2.47 9.17
C GLU A 263 10.44 -1.41 9.17
N LEU A 264 10.82 -0.15 9.14
CA LEU A 264 9.91 0.98 9.03
C LEU A 264 10.10 1.67 7.68
N ALA A 265 9.06 1.64 6.83
CA ALA A 265 8.94 2.51 5.67
C ALA A 265 8.28 3.82 6.11
N LEU A 266 9.14 4.83 6.34
CA LEU A 266 8.75 6.11 6.92
C LEU A 266 8.27 7.07 5.83
N GLY A 267 7.02 7.55 5.94
CA GLY A 267 6.44 8.55 5.06
C GLY A 267 7.04 9.94 5.29
N VAL A 268 8.12 10.26 4.59
CA VAL A 268 8.84 11.55 4.69
C VAL A 268 8.48 12.53 3.59
N ILE A 269 7.72 12.09 2.59
CA ILE A 269 7.20 12.91 1.49
C ILE A 269 5.70 13.09 1.63
N ASP A 270 5.22 14.34 1.62
CA ASP A 270 3.78 14.66 1.60
C ASP A 270 3.25 14.69 0.16
N GLN A 271 2.56 13.64 -0.26
CA GLN A 271 1.94 13.56 -1.58
C GLN A 271 0.66 14.43 -1.72
N ARG A 272 0.16 15.02 -0.63
CA ARG A 272 -1.01 15.92 -0.66
C ARG A 272 -0.65 17.33 -1.09
N SER A 273 0.59 17.75 -0.88
CA SER A 273 1.12 19.07 -1.26
C SER A 273 1.90 19.01 -2.58
N ASP A 274 1.82 20.08 -3.38
CA ASP A 274 2.68 20.28 -4.56
C ASP A 274 4.07 20.83 -4.20
N THR A 275 4.27 21.24 -2.94
CA THR A 275 5.57 21.70 -2.45
C THR A 275 6.57 20.54 -2.49
N ILE A 276 7.70 20.77 -3.15
CA ILE A 276 8.81 19.83 -3.21
C ILE A 276 9.64 19.97 -1.93
N GLU A 277 9.84 18.88 -1.23
CA GLU A 277 10.72 18.82 -0.07
C GLU A 277 12.18 19.08 -0.48
N SER A 278 12.99 19.60 0.44
CA SER A 278 14.45 19.57 0.30
C SER A 278 15.03 18.33 1.01
N VAL A 279 16.27 17.96 0.66
CA VAL A 279 17.02 16.90 1.36
C VAL A 279 17.11 17.19 2.85
N ASP A 280 17.31 18.44 3.24
CA ASP A 280 17.37 18.86 4.66
C ASP A 280 16.04 18.61 5.37
N VAL A 281 14.90 18.93 4.75
CA VAL A 281 13.57 18.64 5.29
C VAL A 281 13.38 17.14 5.51
N ILE A 282 13.79 16.31 4.56
CA ILE A 282 13.71 14.84 4.69
C ILE A 282 14.60 14.37 5.86
N ARG A 283 15.81 14.89 5.98
CA ARG A 283 16.72 14.55 7.10
C ARG A 283 16.13 14.95 8.46
N GLU A 284 15.53 16.13 8.56
CA GLU A 284 14.87 16.55 9.81
C GLU A 284 13.70 15.64 10.18
N ARG A 285 12.86 15.28 9.21
CA ARG A 285 11.74 14.33 9.41
C ARG A 285 12.21 12.94 9.84
N LEU A 286 13.40 12.52 9.40
CA LEU A 286 13.97 11.22 9.73
C LEU A 286 14.56 11.15 11.15
N LYS A 287 15.13 12.26 11.67
CA LYS A 287 15.86 12.29 12.95
C LYS A 287 15.15 11.59 14.10
N PRO A 288 13.84 11.84 14.36
CA PRO A 288 13.17 11.19 15.46
C PRO A 288 13.10 9.66 15.35
N ALA A 289 12.97 9.14 14.12
CA ALA A 289 12.90 7.69 13.89
C ALA A 289 14.24 6.98 14.20
N LEU A 290 15.36 7.67 14.02
CA LEU A 290 16.71 7.14 14.33
C LEU A 290 16.94 6.82 15.81
N ALA A 291 16.07 7.32 16.72
CA ALA A 291 16.11 6.95 18.14
C ALA A 291 15.55 5.53 18.39
N TYR A 292 14.80 4.97 17.45
CA TYR A 292 14.09 3.70 17.59
C TYR A 292 14.50 2.65 16.55
N PHE A 293 14.96 3.09 15.39
CA PHE A 293 15.32 2.23 14.26
C PHE A 293 16.75 2.49 13.82
N SER A 294 17.53 1.43 13.65
CA SER A 294 18.82 1.52 12.97
C SER A 294 18.61 1.84 11.47
N SER A 295 19.60 2.43 10.85
CA SER A 295 19.53 2.88 9.44
C SER A 295 19.27 1.75 8.43
N ASP A 296 19.61 0.52 8.77
CA ASP A 296 19.38 -0.69 7.94
C ASP A 296 17.94 -1.20 8.06
N ARG A 297 17.17 -0.69 9.03
CA ARG A 297 15.76 -0.98 9.24
C ARG A 297 14.85 0.17 8.79
N LEU A 298 15.39 1.19 8.13
CA LEU A 298 14.65 2.36 7.66
C LEU A 298 14.56 2.37 6.13
N LEU A 299 13.33 2.42 5.64
CA LEU A 299 13.01 2.76 4.27
C LEU A 299 12.39 4.16 4.25
N LEU A 300 12.66 4.95 3.22
CA LEU A 300 12.07 6.27 3.04
C LEU A 300 11.05 6.21 1.90
N THR A 301 9.86 6.75 2.14
CA THR A 301 8.75 6.72 1.19
C THR A 301 7.88 7.97 1.31
N SER A 302 6.84 8.07 0.50
CA SER A 302 5.74 9.01 0.68
C SER A 302 4.76 8.52 1.75
N GLU A 303 3.91 9.41 2.26
CA GLU A 303 2.88 9.05 3.25
C GLU A 303 1.78 8.15 2.67
N CYS A 304 1.53 8.26 1.35
CA CYS A 304 0.59 7.42 0.63
C CYS A 304 1.01 7.34 -0.85
N GLY A 305 0.26 6.59 -1.67
CA GLY A 305 0.53 6.45 -3.09
C GLY A 305 0.46 7.76 -3.89
N PHE A 306 1.16 7.82 -5.01
CA PHE A 306 1.22 8.99 -5.90
C PHE A 306 0.14 8.99 -7.00
N GLY A 307 -0.77 8.04 -7.04
CA GLY A 307 -1.72 7.84 -8.14
C GLY A 307 -2.58 9.07 -8.52
N HIS A 308 -2.72 10.03 -7.63
CA HIS A 308 -3.45 11.29 -7.86
C HIS A 308 -2.54 12.53 -7.89
N VAL A 309 -1.23 12.36 -7.88
CA VAL A 309 -0.26 13.46 -7.92
C VAL A 309 0.15 13.70 -9.37
N PRO A 310 0.28 14.97 -9.84
CA PRO A 310 0.81 15.25 -11.17
C PRO A 310 2.20 14.61 -11.37
N LEU A 311 2.44 14.06 -12.56
CA LEU A 311 3.66 13.30 -12.86
C LEU A 311 4.95 14.12 -12.62
N ASN A 312 4.97 15.38 -13.06
CA ASN A 312 6.11 16.26 -12.85
C ASN A 312 6.41 16.50 -11.36
N ILE A 313 5.38 16.69 -10.54
CA ILE A 313 5.51 16.85 -9.08
C ILE A 313 6.03 15.54 -8.46
N THR A 314 5.51 14.39 -8.90
CA THR A 314 5.98 13.08 -8.44
C THR A 314 7.47 12.88 -8.75
N HIS A 315 7.90 13.21 -9.97
CA HIS A 315 9.30 13.09 -10.37
C HIS A 315 10.22 13.93 -9.48
N GLU A 316 9.89 15.19 -9.24
CA GLU A 316 10.71 16.06 -8.39
C GLU A 316 10.77 15.54 -6.95
N LYS A 317 9.63 15.15 -6.37
CA LYS A 317 9.57 14.57 -5.02
C LYS A 317 10.41 13.29 -4.89
N LEU A 318 10.31 12.39 -5.86
CA LEU A 318 11.05 11.13 -5.84
C LEU A 318 12.55 11.32 -6.10
N ARG A 319 12.96 12.28 -6.95
CA ARG A 319 14.38 12.64 -7.12
C ARG A 319 14.99 13.10 -5.81
N VAL A 320 14.33 14.01 -5.11
CA VAL A 320 14.80 14.50 -3.79
C VAL A 320 14.82 13.38 -2.75
N LEU A 321 13.84 12.46 -2.76
CA LEU A 321 13.83 11.28 -1.89
C LEU A 321 15.07 10.39 -2.13
N VAL A 322 15.37 10.09 -3.40
CA VAL A 322 16.52 9.27 -3.78
C VAL A 322 17.83 9.98 -3.45
N GLU A 323 17.94 11.27 -3.70
CA GLU A 323 19.09 12.10 -3.34
C GLU A 323 19.35 12.04 -1.83
N ALA A 324 18.32 12.25 -1.00
CA ALA A 324 18.40 12.15 0.45
C ALA A 324 18.90 10.76 0.90
N CYS A 325 18.42 9.68 0.30
CA CYS A 325 18.89 8.32 0.59
C CYS A 325 20.37 8.14 0.24
N CYS A 326 20.81 8.67 -0.91
CA CYS A 326 22.22 8.61 -1.33
C CYS A 326 23.15 9.38 -0.40
N GLU A 327 22.77 10.60 0.00
CA GLU A 327 23.55 11.40 0.96
C GLU A 327 23.65 10.72 2.33
N LEU A 328 22.54 10.21 2.86
CA LEU A 328 22.50 9.50 4.14
C LEU A 328 23.41 8.26 4.14
N ARG A 329 23.47 7.54 3.02
CA ARG A 329 24.38 6.38 2.83
C ARG A 329 25.83 6.81 2.81
N SER A 330 26.18 7.94 2.18
CA SER A 330 27.54 8.50 2.18
C SER A 330 27.99 8.91 3.58
N LEU A 331 27.18 9.70 4.28
CA LEU A 331 27.48 10.14 5.65
C LEU A 331 27.68 8.99 6.64
N ARG A 332 27.02 7.84 6.41
CA ARG A 332 27.24 6.64 7.23
C ARG A 332 28.58 5.98 6.94
N ARG A 333 29.00 5.90 5.67
CA ARG A 333 30.29 5.32 5.28
C ARG A 333 31.46 6.11 5.87
N ASP A 334 31.38 7.43 5.81
CA ASP A 334 32.41 8.34 6.33
C ASP A 334 32.60 8.23 7.87
N LYS A 335 31.52 7.85 8.60
CA LYS A 335 31.59 7.62 10.05
C LYS A 335 32.10 6.24 10.44
N GLN A 336 32.18 5.30 9.50
CA GLN A 336 32.68 3.93 9.72
C GLN A 336 34.15 3.73 9.23
N ALA A 337 34.63 4.67 8.41
CA ALA A 337 36.01 4.77 7.96
C ALA A 337 36.88 5.56 8.98
#